data_9a91f670b2af99ced778e9452c26683d
#
_entry.id   9a91f670b2af99ced778e9452c26683d
#
_cell.length_a   1.000
_cell.length_b   1.000
_cell.length_c   1.000
_cell.angle_alpha   90.00
_cell.angle_beta   90.00
_cell.angle_gamma   90.00
#
_symmetry.space_group_name_H-M   'P 1'
#
loop_
_entity.id
_entity.type
_entity.pdbx_description
1 polymer ?
#
loop_
_entity_poly.entity_id
_entity_poly.type
_entity_poly.pdbx_seq_one_letter_code
_entity_poly.pdbx_strand_id
1 'polypeptide(L)'
;MIGKVMIFSLGVVVGVASLAGFQLRKVVVEPVVASGQLEKSLDQLADAVHEAGVFVRGHAWFGGEEEQAEVYRHIVRALINSLESRALAEPDFPLFVSLNHFNKLGMDNSDQRYRIALFQGDAAYRVWGTRGTTRRLDFAVYGPDSMSSMVDTLSTDDLEVAPDGSFELWIGGQPREGNWLRAEPG
;
A
#
# COMPACT_ATOMS: atom_id res chain seq x y z
N MET A 1 17.68 -15.99 -4.22
CA MET A 1 18.53 -15.22 -5.15
C MET A 1 17.91 -13.87 -5.28
N ILE A 2 18.50 -12.87 -4.64
CA ILE A 2 17.92 -11.58 -4.33
C ILE A 2 17.93 -10.72 -5.59
N GLY A 3 16.74 -10.49 -6.16
CA GLY A 3 16.56 -9.48 -7.19
C GLY A 3 16.54 -8.10 -6.57
N LYS A 4 17.67 -7.42 -6.55
CA LYS A 4 17.71 -6.00 -6.22
C LYS A 4 17.04 -5.23 -7.34
N VAL A 5 15.83 -4.80 -7.10
CA VAL A 5 15.23 -3.71 -7.85
C VAL A 5 15.93 -2.43 -7.45
N MET A 6 16.79 -1.91 -8.28
CA MET A 6 17.20 -0.53 -8.18
C MET A 6 16.62 0.23 -9.37
N ILE A 7 15.66 1.01 -9.03
CA ILE A 7 15.09 2.08 -9.83
C ILE A 7 16.04 3.27 -9.76
N PHE A 8 16.13 3.94 -10.91
CA PHE A 8 16.68 5.26 -11.17
C PHE A 8 18.06 5.28 -11.79
N SER A 9 18.16 6.11 -12.71
CA SER A 9 17.93 7.52 -12.56
C SER A 9 17.80 8.30 -13.85
N LEU A 10 16.81 9.05 -13.90
CA LEU A 10 16.97 10.42 -14.40
C LEU A 10 17.99 11.13 -13.50
N GLY A 11 18.98 11.76 -14.12
CA GLY A 11 19.99 12.51 -13.39
C GLY A 11 19.38 13.68 -12.65
N VAL A 12 19.12 13.49 -11.38
CA VAL A 12 18.92 14.59 -10.45
C VAL A 12 20.29 14.93 -9.90
N VAL A 13 20.87 16.01 -10.40
CA VAL A 13 21.95 16.68 -9.71
C VAL A 13 21.34 17.34 -8.49
N VAL A 14 21.34 16.63 -7.37
CA VAL A 14 21.07 17.25 -6.10
C VAL A 14 22.32 17.99 -5.68
N GLY A 15 22.32 19.28 -5.89
CA GLY A 15 23.25 20.18 -5.24
C GLY A 15 22.92 20.21 -3.75
N VAL A 16 23.53 19.33 -2.99
CA VAL A 16 23.51 19.44 -1.54
C VAL A 16 24.64 20.34 -1.14
N ALA A 17 24.30 21.52 -0.64
CA ALA A 17 25.24 22.40 0.03
C ALA A 17 25.88 21.60 1.17
N SER A 18 27.20 21.55 1.17
CA SER A 18 28.04 20.92 2.17
C SER A 18 27.75 21.53 3.54
N LEU A 19 27.09 20.79 4.41
CA LEU A 19 27.19 20.97 5.83
C LEU A 19 28.01 19.81 6.38
N ALA A 20 29.19 20.12 6.88
CA ALA A 20 30.07 19.23 7.63
C ALA A 20 30.68 18.06 6.85
N GLY A 21 31.61 18.32 5.93
CA GLY A 21 32.65 17.35 5.58
C GLY A 21 32.22 16.05 4.88
N PHE A 22 30.99 15.96 4.42
CA PHE A 22 30.51 14.83 3.60
C PHE A 22 30.85 15.07 2.13
N GLN A 23 31.85 14.38 1.63
CA GLN A 23 32.08 14.27 0.20
C GLN A 23 31.12 13.22 -0.37
N LEU A 24 30.11 13.68 -1.10
CA LEU A 24 29.30 12.78 -1.95
C LEU A 24 30.20 12.29 -3.09
N ARG A 25 30.68 11.07 -2.99
CA ARG A 25 31.28 10.39 -4.14
C ARG A 25 30.18 10.21 -5.19
N LYS A 26 30.48 10.64 -6.41
CA LYS A 26 29.65 10.34 -7.58
C LYS A 26 29.58 8.82 -7.73
N VAL A 27 28.50 8.23 -7.28
CA VAL A 27 28.21 6.82 -7.58
C VAL A 27 27.75 6.79 -9.03
N VAL A 28 28.60 6.33 -9.90
CA VAL A 28 28.20 5.99 -11.27
C VAL A 28 27.41 4.71 -11.18
N VAL A 29 26.09 4.84 -11.16
CA VAL A 29 25.20 3.69 -11.31
C VAL A 29 25.15 3.39 -12.80
N GLU A 30 25.70 2.27 -13.22
CA GLU A 30 25.49 1.80 -14.58
C GLU A 30 24.00 1.63 -14.82
N PRO A 31 23.47 2.13 -15.95
CA PRO A 31 22.05 1.98 -16.23
C PRO A 31 21.73 0.48 -16.30
N VAL A 32 20.90 0.02 -15.37
CA VAL A 32 20.29 -1.30 -15.51
C VAL A 32 19.42 -1.22 -16.77
N VAL A 33 19.80 -1.99 -17.79
CA VAL A 33 18.95 -2.14 -18.98
C VAL A 33 17.63 -2.74 -18.48
N ALA A 34 16.62 -1.91 -18.44
CA ALA A 34 15.27 -2.34 -18.06
C ALA A 34 14.90 -3.51 -18.99
N SER A 35 14.47 -4.61 -18.43
CA SER A 35 13.89 -5.66 -19.25
C SER A 35 12.69 -5.06 -19.96
N GLY A 36 12.43 -5.40 -21.23
CA GLY A 36 11.30 -4.86 -21.99
C GLY A 36 9.92 -5.10 -21.32
N GLN A 37 9.91 -5.81 -20.20
CA GLN A 37 8.77 -6.03 -19.32
C GLN A 37 8.48 -4.80 -18.43
N LEU A 38 9.50 -4.10 -17.95
CA LEU A 38 9.31 -2.87 -17.16
C LEU A 38 8.80 -1.72 -18.04
N GLU A 39 9.31 -1.59 -19.25
CA GLU A 39 8.80 -0.62 -20.24
C GLU A 39 7.33 -0.88 -20.53
N LYS A 40 6.95 -2.14 -20.79
CA LYS A 40 5.56 -2.52 -21.01
C LYS A 40 4.66 -2.23 -19.79
N SER A 41 5.16 -2.37 -18.58
CA SER A 41 4.38 -2.06 -17.38
C SER A 41 4.07 -0.57 -17.25
N LEU A 42 5.00 0.30 -17.63
CA LEU A 42 4.78 1.75 -17.65
C LEU A 42 3.80 2.15 -18.78
N ASP A 43 3.94 1.54 -19.95
CA ASP A 43 3.01 1.76 -21.05
C ASP A 43 1.59 1.32 -20.67
N GLN A 44 1.44 0.14 -20.05
CA GLN A 44 0.16 -0.34 -19.54
C GLN A 44 -0.48 0.60 -18.51
N LEU A 45 0.33 1.19 -17.62
CA LEU A 45 -0.17 2.18 -16.66
C LEU A 45 -0.66 3.44 -17.39
N ALA A 46 0.11 3.93 -18.36
CA ALA A 46 -0.25 5.10 -19.15
C ALA A 46 -1.55 4.85 -19.94
N ASP A 47 -1.66 3.68 -20.57
CA ASP A 47 -2.85 3.26 -21.30
C ASP A 47 -4.07 3.17 -20.37
N ALA A 48 -3.94 2.56 -19.19
CA ALA A 48 -5.04 2.46 -18.23
C ALA A 48 -5.55 3.84 -17.76
N VAL A 49 -4.64 4.78 -17.51
CA VAL A 49 -5.01 6.16 -17.17
C VAL A 49 -5.71 6.86 -18.34
N HIS A 50 -5.21 6.64 -19.55
CA HIS A 50 -5.83 7.18 -20.76
C HIS A 50 -7.25 6.62 -20.98
N GLU A 51 -7.40 5.30 -20.91
CA GLU A 51 -8.69 4.61 -21.04
C GLU A 51 -9.71 5.07 -20.00
N ALA A 52 -9.29 5.24 -18.75
CA ALA A 52 -10.13 5.83 -17.72
C ALA A 52 -10.64 7.22 -18.12
N GLY A 53 -9.77 8.05 -18.66
CA GLY A 53 -10.15 9.37 -19.18
C GLY A 53 -11.11 9.30 -20.37
N VAL A 54 -10.94 8.34 -21.28
CA VAL A 54 -11.86 8.10 -22.41
C VAL A 54 -13.22 7.67 -21.88
N PHE A 55 -13.25 6.73 -20.92
CA PHE A 55 -14.48 6.27 -20.30
C PHE A 55 -15.29 7.44 -19.69
N VAL A 56 -14.65 8.32 -18.92
CA VAL A 56 -15.30 9.48 -18.31
C VAL A 56 -15.94 10.38 -19.36
N ARG A 57 -15.21 10.69 -20.43
CA ARG A 57 -15.72 11.56 -21.51
C ARG A 57 -16.86 10.94 -22.30
N GLY A 58 -16.89 9.63 -22.43
CA GLY A 58 -17.90 8.91 -23.20
C GLY A 58 -19.14 8.48 -22.41
N HIS A 59 -19.11 8.60 -21.08
CA HIS A 59 -20.17 8.03 -20.26
C HIS A 59 -21.22 9.09 -19.88
N ALA A 60 -22.49 8.78 -20.11
CA ALA A 60 -23.60 9.70 -19.92
C ALA A 60 -23.79 10.22 -18.48
N TRP A 61 -23.25 9.50 -17.47
CA TRP A 61 -23.31 9.93 -16.08
C TRP A 61 -22.40 11.12 -15.77
N PHE A 62 -21.43 11.41 -16.63
CA PHE A 62 -20.46 12.48 -16.44
C PHE A 62 -20.65 13.57 -17.50
N GLY A 63 -21.92 14.03 -17.67
CA GLY A 63 -22.30 14.93 -18.76
C GLY A 63 -21.86 16.36 -18.60
N GLY A 64 -21.58 16.80 -17.38
CA GLY A 64 -21.15 18.15 -17.06
C GLY A 64 -19.65 18.28 -16.81
N GLU A 65 -19.12 19.48 -16.95
CA GLU A 65 -17.69 19.74 -16.68
C GLU A 65 -17.35 19.51 -15.21
N GLU A 66 -18.28 19.78 -14.31
CA GLU A 66 -18.09 19.64 -12.86
C GLU A 66 -17.99 18.17 -12.45
N GLU A 67 -18.88 17.33 -12.97
CA GLU A 67 -18.86 15.88 -12.75
C GLU A 67 -17.58 15.26 -13.33
N GLN A 68 -17.19 15.66 -14.52
CA GLN A 68 -15.95 15.19 -15.14
C GLN A 68 -14.71 15.59 -14.33
N ALA A 69 -14.65 16.82 -13.83
CA ALA A 69 -13.56 17.30 -13.01
C ALA A 69 -13.42 16.49 -11.71
N GLU A 70 -14.54 16.15 -11.05
CA GLU A 70 -14.53 15.32 -9.84
C GLU A 70 -14.08 13.88 -10.13
N VAL A 71 -14.49 13.30 -11.24
CA VAL A 71 -14.04 11.95 -11.62
C VAL A 71 -12.56 11.93 -11.99
N TYR A 72 -12.05 12.94 -12.70
CA TYR A 72 -10.61 13.05 -12.94
C TYR A 72 -9.82 13.19 -11.64
N ARG A 73 -10.31 13.97 -10.70
CA ARG A 73 -9.72 14.07 -9.37
C ARG A 73 -9.74 12.71 -8.66
N HIS A 74 -10.81 11.95 -8.80
CA HIS A 74 -10.91 10.61 -8.22
C HIS A 74 -9.91 9.64 -8.85
N ILE A 75 -9.73 9.65 -10.18
CA ILE A 75 -8.73 8.84 -10.87
C ILE A 75 -7.32 9.14 -10.32
N VAL A 76 -6.98 10.42 -10.17
CA VAL A 76 -5.68 10.82 -9.60
C VAL A 76 -5.52 10.33 -8.16
N ARG A 77 -6.55 10.44 -7.34
CA ARG A 77 -6.54 9.94 -5.95
C ARG A 77 -6.36 8.42 -5.89
N ALA A 78 -7.07 7.69 -6.75
CA ALA A 78 -6.94 6.24 -6.85
C ALA A 78 -5.53 5.83 -7.28
N LEU A 79 -4.94 6.55 -8.23
CA LEU A 79 -3.57 6.34 -8.66
C LEU A 79 -2.56 6.59 -7.54
N ILE A 80 -2.68 7.70 -6.82
CA ILE A 80 -1.82 8.02 -5.66
C ILE A 80 -1.92 6.91 -4.61
N ASN A 81 -3.13 6.51 -4.25
CA ASN A 81 -3.35 5.46 -3.27
C ASN A 81 -2.73 4.12 -3.70
N SER A 82 -2.88 3.76 -4.98
CA SER A 82 -2.28 2.55 -5.53
C SER A 82 -0.76 2.60 -5.54
N LEU A 83 -0.17 3.75 -5.83
CA LEU A 83 1.27 3.94 -5.79
C LEU A 83 1.78 3.90 -4.34
N GLU A 84 1.13 4.57 -3.40
CA GLU A 84 1.51 4.52 -1.98
C GLU A 84 1.43 3.10 -1.42
N SER A 85 0.35 2.38 -1.69
CA SER A 85 0.12 1.06 -1.13
C SER A 85 0.93 -0.05 -1.80
N ARG A 86 1.31 0.11 -3.07
CA ARG A 86 1.98 -0.92 -3.86
C ARG A 86 3.44 -0.62 -4.15
N ALA A 87 3.78 0.61 -4.54
CA ALA A 87 5.14 0.97 -4.89
C ALA A 87 6.05 1.09 -3.66
N LEU A 88 5.47 1.40 -2.50
CA LEU A 88 6.17 1.44 -1.22
C LEU A 88 6.06 0.12 -0.44
N ALA A 89 5.36 -0.87 -0.99
CA ALA A 89 5.23 -2.16 -0.35
C ALA A 89 6.57 -2.91 -0.41
N GLU A 90 7.06 -3.26 0.77
CA GLU A 90 8.23 -4.12 0.95
C GLU A 90 7.76 -5.31 1.81
N PRO A 91 7.37 -6.43 1.19
CA PRO A 91 6.80 -7.56 1.94
C PRO A 91 7.70 -8.15 3.02
N ASP A 92 9.03 -8.01 2.87
CA ASP A 92 9.98 -8.41 3.91
C ASP A 92 9.98 -7.46 5.11
N PHE A 93 9.54 -6.21 4.89
CA PHE A 93 9.44 -5.16 5.90
C PHE A 93 8.10 -4.42 5.76
N PRO A 94 6.97 -5.10 6.00
CA PRO A 94 5.66 -4.52 5.75
C PRO A 94 5.40 -3.29 6.60
N LEU A 95 4.86 -2.27 5.96
CA LEU A 95 4.51 -1.00 6.58
C LEU A 95 3.00 -0.77 6.47
N PHE A 96 2.38 -0.37 7.57
CA PHE A 96 0.99 0.06 7.54
C PHE A 96 0.83 1.43 6.88
N VAL A 97 0.16 1.44 5.74
CA VAL A 97 -0.24 2.66 5.03
C VAL A 97 -1.68 3.01 5.43
N SER A 98 -1.94 4.29 5.67
CA SER A 98 -3.29 4.76 5.99
C SER A 98 -4.11 4.90 4.72
N LEU A 99 -5.21 4.17 4.62
CA LEU A 99 -6.20 4.38 3.58
C LEU A 99 -7.11 5.56 3.95
N ASN A 100 -7.54 6.31 2.94
CA ASN A 100 -8.58 7.35 3.06
C ASN A 100 -8.23 8.54 3.97
N HIS A 101 -6.98 8.72 4.38
CA HIS A 101 -6.66 9.84 5.24
C HIS A 101 -6.70 11.17 4.48
N PHE A 102 -6.04 11.23 3.33
CA PHE A 102 -6.05 12.39 2.42
C PHE A 102 -6.70 12.06 1.08
N ASN A 103 -6.54 10.82 0.62
CA ASN A 103 -7.01 10.36 -0.68
C ASN A 103 -8.35 9.63 -0.52
N LYS A 104 -9.44 10.34 -0.68
CA LYS A 104 -10.79 9.78 -0.65
C LYS A 104 -11.03 8.90 -1.85
N LEU A 105 -11.28 7.60 -1.65
CA LEU A 105 -11.54 6.64 -2.72
C LEU A 105 -13.03 6.44 -3.02
N GLY A 106 -13.89 6.86 -2.12
CA GLY A 106 -15.32 6.70 -2.21
C GLY A 106 -15.87 5.88 -1.04
N MET A 107 -17.10 6.20 -0.64
CA MET A 107 -17.79 5.58 0.48
C MET A 107 -16.97 5.52 1.78
N ASP A 108 -16.15 6.53 2.00
CA ASP A 108 -15.28 6.59 3.17
C ASP A 108 -16.12 6.68 4.45
N ASN A 109 -15.80 5.82 5.40
CA ASN A 109 -16.41 5.86 6.71
C ASN A 109 -15.65 6.85 7.60
N SER A 110 -16.31 7.92 8.03
CA SER A 110 -15.72 8.97 8.87
C SER A 110 -15.37 8.48 10.28
N ASP A 111 -15.98 7.39 10.73
CA ASP A 111 -15.84 6.86 12.08
C ASP A 111 -14.74 5.81 12.20
N GLN A 112 -14.14 5.43 11.07
CA GLN A 112 -13.10 4.41 11.00
C GLN A 112 -11.84 4.91 10.34
N ARG A 113 -10.70 4.41 10.82
CA ARG A 113 -9.40 4.57 10.17
C ARG A 113 -8.94 3.23 9.65
N TYR A 114 -8.80 3.14 8.35
CA TYR A 114 -8.29 1.95 7.70
C TYR A 114 -6.78 2.06 7.53
N ARG A 115 -6.09 0.97 7.85
CA ARG A 115 -4.68 0.79 7.56
C ARG A 115 -4.49 -0.53 6.83
N ILE A 116 -3.65 -0.52 5.82
CA ILE A 116 -3.33 -1.70 5.03
C ILE A 116 -1.82 -1.91 5.04
N ALA A 117 -1.41 -3.17 5.08
CA ALA A 117 -0.04 -3.58 4.81
C ALA A 117 -0.06 -4.75 3.84
N LEU A 118 0.85 -4.77 2.89
CA LEU A 118 1.07 -5.91 2.02
C LEU A 118 2.18 -6.77 2.61
N PHE A 119 1.99 -8.09 2.56
CA PHE A 119 2.92 -9.05 3.12
C PHE A 119 2.87 -10.37 2.31
N GLN A 120 3.84 -11.23 2.50
CA GLN A 120 3.90 -12.56 1.86
C GLN A 120 3.18 -13.57 2.75
N GLY A 121 2.23 -14.30 2.20
CA GLY A 121 1.40 -15.22 2.98
C GLY A 121 2.10 -16.49 3.46
N ASP A 122 3.26 -16.81 2.93
CA ASP A 122 4.12 -17.94 3.36
C ASP A 122 5.08 -17.58 4.50
N ALA A 123 5.17 -16.31 4.87
CA ALA A 123 5.98 -15.82 5.99
C ALA A 123 5.13 -15.63 7.25
N ALA A 124 5.80 -15.42 8.38
CA ALA A 124 5.16 -15.09 9.65
C ALA A 124 5.49 -13.66 10.03
N TYR A 125 4.46 -12.89 10.38
CA TYR A 125 4.60 -11.49 10.76
C TYR A 125 4.06 -11.26 12.17
N ARG A 126 4.69 -10.34 12.85
CA ARG A 126 4.28 -9.88 14.16
C ARG A 126 3.79 -8.45 14.07
N VAL A 127 2.57 -8.21 14.55
CA VAL A 127 1.99 -6.88 14.72
C VAL A 127 1.86 -6.62 16.21
N TRP A 128 2.29 -5.47 16.66
CA TRP A 128 2.17 -5.11 18.07
C TRP A 128 1.86 -3.63 18.25
N GLY A 129 1.29 -3.29 19.37
CA GLY A 129 0.93 -1.92 19.67
C GLY A 129 0.18 -1.77 20.97
N THR A 130 -0.44 -0.61 21.12
CA THR A 130 -1.37 -0.34 22.22
C THR A 130 -2.73 0.05 21.66
N ARG A 131 -3.78 -0.49 22.25
CA ARG A 131 -5.15 -0.15 21.87
C ARG A 131 -5.49 1.31 22.16
N GLY A 132 -4.91 1.88 23.18
CA GLY A 132 -5.17 3.25 23.59
C GLY A 132 -6.65 3.48 23.90
N THR A 133 -7.22 4.56 23.39
CA THR A 133 -8.64 4.91 23.54
C THR A 133 -9.53 4.37 22.41
N THR A 134 -8.99 3.54 21.52
CA THR A 134 -9.74 2.97 20.41
C THR A 134 -10.80 2.02 20.93
N ARG A 135 -12.06 2.28 20.59
CA ARG A 135 -13.18 1.42 21.03
C ARG A 135 -13.21 0.11 20.27
N ARG A 136 -12.89 0.16 18.97
CA ARG A 136 -12.92 -0.98 18.07
C ARG A 136 -11.63 -1.08 17.29
N LEU A 137 -10.97 -2.23 17.40
CA LEU A 137 -9.74 -2.55 16.69
C LEU A 137 -9.90 -3.94 16.10
N ASP A 138 -10.18 -4.00 14.82
CA ASP A 138 -10.39 -5.24 14.09
C ASP A 138 -9.24 -5.45 13.09
N PHE A 139 -8.85 -6.69 12.91
CA PHE A 139 -7.86 -7.11 11.94
C PHE A 139 -8.50 -8.08 10.95
N ALA A 140 -8.16 -7.94 9.67
CA ALA A 140 -8.59 -8.85 8.62
C ALA A 140 -7.44 -9.17 7.68
N VAL A 141 -7.32 -10.43 7.31
CA VAL A 141 -6.39 -10.92 6.29
C VAL A 141 -7.19 -11.25 5.05
N TYR A 142 -6.71 -10.75 3.92
CA TYR A 142 -7.28 -11.00 2.61
C TYR A 142 -6.32 -11.81 1.76
N GLY A 143 -6.85 -12.63 0.87
CA GLY A 143 -6.07 -13.45 -0.04
C GLY A 143 -5.39 -12.62 -1.14
N PRO A 144 -4.46 -13.24 -1.88
CA PRO A 144 -3.64 -12.56 -2.89
C PRO A 144 -4.45 -12.02 -4.06
N ASP A 145 -5.55 -12.68 -4.40
CA ASP A 145 -6.30 -12.39 -5.64
C ASP A 145 -7.25 -11.21 -5.50
N SER A 146 -7.75 -10.94 -4.31
CA SER A 146 -8.79 -9.92 -4.14
C SER A 146 -9.03 -9.54 -2.69
N MET A 147 -9.29 -8.25 -2.45
CA MET A 147 -9.86 -7.77 -1.19
C MET A 147 -11.27 -8.33 -0.92
N SER A 148 -11.84 -9.09 -1.84
CA SER A 148 -13.13 -9.77 -1.64
C SER A 148 -12.97 -11.17 -1.05
N SER A 149 -11.77 -11.74 -1.04
CA SER A 149 -11.48 -13.05 -0.46
C SER A 149 -10.88 -12.90 0.95
N MET A 150 -11.74 -12.68 1.92
CA MET A 150 -11.32 -12.61 3.31
C MET A 150 -10.92 -14.01 3.79
N VAL A 151 -9.68 -14.14 4.27
CA VAL A 151 -9.08 -15.40 4.72
C VAL A 151 -9.35 -15.63 6.19
N ASP A 152 -9.17 -14.56 7.00
CA ASP A 152 -9.32 -14.65 8.44
C ASP A 152 -9.56 -13.27 9.07
N THR A 153 -10.15 -13.24 10.27
CA THR A 153 -10.43 -12.00 11.00
C THR A 153 -10.24 -12.18 12.50
N LEU A 154 -9.82 -11.12 13.16
CA LEU A 154 -9.80 -11.01 14.60
C LEU A 154 -10.53 -9.74 15.01
N SER A 155 -11.66 -9.89 15.69
CA SER A 155 -12.46 -8.76 16.14
C SER A 155 -11.94 -8.19 17.46
N THR A 156 -12.36 -6.98 17.78
CA THR A 156 -12.08 -6.37 19.07
C THR A 156 -12.49 -7.23 20.28
N ASP A 157 -13.57 -7.97 20.13
CA ASP A 157 -14.14 -8.76 21.23
C ASP A 157 -13.32 -10.03 21.50
N ASP A 158 -12.60 -10.50 20.49
CA ASP A 158 -11.73 -11.68 20.55
C ASP A 158 -10.25 -11.32 20.75
N LEU A 159 -9.89 -10.05 20.58
CA LEU A 159 -8.51 -9.57 20.69
C LEU A 159 -8.05 -9.59 22.15
N GLU A 160 -7.10 -10.44 22.47
CA GLU A 160 -6.42 -10.45 23.76
C GLU A 160 -5.54 -9.20 23.92
N VAL A 161 -5.86 -8.39 24.92
CA VAL A 161 -5.16 -7.15 25.25
C VAL A 161 -4.70 -7.21 26.69
N ALA A 162 -3.43 -6.90 26.94
CA ALA A 162 -2.87 -6.85 28.27
C ALA A 162 -3.47 -5.71 29.12
N PRO A 163 -3.36 -5.75 30.47
CA PRO A 163 -3.92 -4.73 31.34
C PRO A 163 -3.43 -3.29 31.08
N ASP A 164 -2.24 -3.13 30.52
CA ASP A 164 -1.67 -1.85 30.12
C ASP A 164 -2.15 -1.36 28.75
N GLY A 165 -3.03 -2.13 28.09
CA GLY A 165 -3.56 -1.85 26.78
C GLY A 165 -2.66 -2.32 25.62
N SER A 166 -1.54 -2.96 25.88
CA SER A 166 -0.69 -3.53 24.85
C SER A 166 -1.28 -4.80 24.27
N PHE A 167 -0.98 -5.07 23.02
CA PHE A 167 -1.34 -6.31 22.34
C PHE A 167 -0.22 -6.75 21.39
N GLU A 168 -0.22 -8.02 21.11
CA GLU A 168 0.61 -8.65 20.09
C GLU A 168 -0.27 -9.59 19.28
N LEU A 169 -0.13 -9.55 17.96
CA LEU A 169 -0.85 -10.38 17.01
C LEU A 169 0.16 -11.00 16.04
N TRP A 170 0.00 -12.26 15.76
CA TRP A 170 0.76 -12.96 14.74
C TRP A 170 -0.09 -13.23 13.51
N ILE A 171 0.48 -13.08 12.33
CA ILE A 171 -0.16 -13.33 11.04
C ILE A 171 0.70 -14.34 10.27
N GLY A 172 0.07 -15.38 9.75
CA GLY A 172 0.75 -16.45 9.01
C GLY A 172 1.60 -17.37 9.89
N GLY A 173 2.46 -18.16 9.25
CA GLY A 173 3.25 -19.19 9.92
C GLY A 173 2.40 -20.31 10.50
N GLN A 174 2.95 -20.99 11.50
CA GLN A 174 2.22 -22.06 12.21
C GLN A 174 1.20 -21.48 13.18
N PRO A 175 0.02 -22.11 13.34
CA PRO A 175 -0.98 -21.72 14.33
C PRO A 175 -0.39 -21.60 15.74
N ARG A 176 -0.86 -20.61 16.51
CA ARG A 176 -0.39 -20.29 17.87
C ARG A 176 -1.57 -20.01 18.78
N GLU A 177 -1.33 -20.13 20.07
CA GLU A 177 -2.26 -19.63 21.10
C GLU A 177 -2.25 -18.10 21.11
N GLY A 178 -3.35 -17.49 21.57
CA GLY A 178 -3.54 -16.05 21.63
C GLY A 178 -3.93 -15.43 20.28
N ASN A 179 -3.57 -14.19 20.07
CA ASN A 179 -3.91 -13.45 18.86
C ASN A 179 -3.13 -13.98 17.66
N TRP A 180 -3.79 -14.73 16.81
CA TRP A 180 -3.22 -15.27 15.60
C TRP A 180 -4.22 -15.24 14.45
N LEU A 181 -3.76 -14.90 13.26
CA LEU A 181 -4.53 -14.91 12.03
C LEU A 181 -3.85 -15.78 10.98
N ARG A 182 -4.64 -16.58 10.32
CA ARG A 182 -4.22 -17.38 9.18
C ARG A 182 -3.90 -16.46 7.99
N ALA A 183 -2.86 -16.82 7.23
CA ALA A 183 -2.57 -16.27 5.92
C ALA A 183 -2.49 -17.39 4.88
N GLU A 184 -2.70 -17.05 3.62
CA GLU A 184 -2.58 -17.95 2.49
C GLU A 184 -1.37 -17.56 1.64
N PRO A 185 -0.60 -18.53 1.12
CA PRO A 185 0.49 -18.26 0.20
C PRO A 185 0.01 -17.51 -1.05
N GLY A 186 0.80 -16.54 -1.55
CA GLY A 186 0.47 -15.76 -2.73
C GLY A 186 1.43 -14.60 -2.98
#